data_1838e581e879ced8d56381eb62a545d0
#
_entry.id   1838e581e879ced8d56381eb62a545d0
#
_cell.length_a   1.000
_cell.length_b   1.000
_cell.length_c   1.000
_cell.angle_alpha   90.00
_cell.angle_beta   90.00
_cell.angle_gamma   90.00
#
_symmetry.space_group_name_H-M   'P 1'
#
loop_
_entity.id
_entity.type
_entity.pdbx_description
1 polymer ?
#
loop_
_entity_poly.entity_id
_entity_poly.type
_entity_poly.pdbx_seq_one_letter_code
_entity_poly.pdbx_strand_id
1 'polypeptide(L)'
;VAGLTARCILDCISIERKITSTAMHVGRLLEDELKFRALRDDEPALWNQINRVLDRFKSQSTKSKFINNTAKFHKIVLPQWDRKDTASVGLTCIELMRQATGIIDIKTRTDAQGKSYSFICPTDDLMQWMKKTHEYNENLSPVWLPMCEKPVDWNNPLLGGYQSTSFRRRPLVKTHDAGYLEELCHTDLTEVYNAVNLLQRTAYRVNGPALAALKHCWDKGLVVGGLPSIEDEPIPHKPHDIGENKEARRAWRKTAARTHFENEKQKSKRLQVMKVLNLADKFVKDDIYYPMSIDFRGRVYPKPYFLQPQGPSWAKSLLTFANGAKIDDEGTRALYIHAANKWGRDKDPYSERVKWAEG
;
A
#
# COMPACT_ATOMS: atom_id res chain seq x y z
N VAL A 1 -13.65 16.08 -15.34
CA VAL A 1 -12.39 15.68 -16.00
C VAL A 1 -11.21 16.06 -15.12
N ALA A 2 -10.94 17.38 -14.89
CA ALA A 2 -9.74 17.84 -14.15
C ALA A 2 -9.58 17.18 -12.76
N GLY A 3 -10.64 17.12 -11.96
CA GLY A 3 -10.60 16.50 -10.63
C GLY A 3 -10.30 15.00 -10.64
N LEU A 4 -10.86 14.25 -11.61
CA LEU A 4 -10.57 12.82 -11.79
C LEU A 4 -9.11 12.58 -12.19
N THR A 5 -8.62 13.41 -13.13
CA THR A 5 -7.24 13.35 -13.59
C THR A 5 -6.28 13.67 -12.46
N ALA A 6 -6.50 14.76 -11.73
CA ALA A 6 -5.66 15.18 -10.61
C ALA A 6 -5.59 14.10 -9.53
N ARG A 7 -6.72 13.55 -9.11
CA ARG A 7 -6.77 12.47 -8.12
C ARG A 7 -6.00 11.24 -8.58
N CYS A 8 -6.20 10.81 -9.82
CA CYS A 8 -5.51 9.65 -10.38
C CYS A 8 -3.99 9.84 -10.43
N ILE A 9 -3.53 11.05 -10.82
CA ILE A 9 -2.11 11.36 -10.89
C ILE A 9 -1.51 11.43 -9.48
N LEU A 10 -2.19 12.06 -8.52
CA LEU A 10 -1.73 12.09 -7.11
C LEU A 10 -1.61 10.70 -6.50
N ASP A 11 -2.58 9.80 -6.77
CA ASP A 11 -2.50 8.40 -6.35
C ASP A 11 -1.28 7.68 -6.98
N CYS A 12 -0.91 8.04 -8.20
CA CYS A 12 0.23 7.46 -8.92
C CYS A 12 1.59 8.01 -8.46
N ILE A 13 1.67 9.28 -8.06
CA ILE A 13 2.90 9.91 -7.53
C ILE A 13 3.31 9.22 -6.23
N SER A 14 2.34 8.89 -5.37
CA SER A 14 2.61 8.28 -4.06
C SER A 14 3.27 6.90 -4.15
N ILE A 15 3.19 6.23 -5.30
CA ILE A 15 3.77 4.89 -5.55
C ILE A 15 4.79 4.88 -6.69
N GLU A 16 5.23 6.05 -7.16
CA GLU A 16 6.23 6.23 -8.24
C GLU A 16 5.99 5.32 -9.46
N ARG A 17 4.82 5.46 -10.08
CA ARG A 17 4.49 4.67 -11.27
C ARG A 17 5.21 5.14 -12.52
N LYS A 18 5.48 4.20 -13.44
CA LYS A 18 5.95 4.51 -14.79
C LYS A 18 4.95 5.43 -15.50
N ILE A 19 5.45 6.44 -16.18
CA ILE A 19 4.62 7.43 -16.89
C ILE A 19 3.66 6.76 -17.88
N THR A 20 4.12 5.75 -18.62
CA THR A 20 3.29 5.01 -19.57
C THR A 20 2.11 4.29 -18.90
N SER A 21 2.36 3.70 -17.72
CA SER A 21 1.31 3.02 -16.95
C SER A 21 0.30 4.02 -16.39
N THR A 22 0.78 5.18 -15.92
CA THR A 22 -0.09 6.26 -15.42
C THR A 22 -0.89 6.88 -16.54
N ALA A 23 -0.29 7.16 -17.68
CA ALA A 23 -0.97 7.69 -18.85
C ALA A 23 -2.11 6.77 -19.31
N MET A 24 -1.83 5.46 -19.42
CA MET A 24 -2.86 4.47 -19.75
C MET A 24 -3.98 4.42 -18.71
N HIS A 25 -3.66 4.63 -17.44
CA HIS A 25 -4.67 4.62 -16.38
C HIS A 25 -5.55 5.88 -16.42
N VAL A 26 -4.94 7.05 -16.57
CA VAL A 26 -5.66 8.34 -16.74
C VAL A 26 -6.53 8.30 -17.98
N GLY A 27 -5.98 7.88 -19.12
CA GLY A 27 -6.73 7.79 -20.38
C GLY A 27 -7.95 6.88 -20.28
N ARG A 28 -7.82 5.70 -19.67
CA ARG A 28 -8.96 4.79 -19.44
C ARG A 28 -10.02 5.39 -18.54
N LEU A 29 -9.63 6.10 -17.49
CA LEU A 29 -10.59 6.78 -16.61
C LEU A 29 -11.40 7.83 -17.37
N LEU A 30 -10.74 8.57 -18.25
CA LEU A 30 -11.41 9.59 -19.09
C LEU A 30 -12.30 8.95 -20.16
N GLU A 31 -11.84 7.88 -20.78
CA GLU A 31 -12.66 7.09 -21.72
C GLU A 31 -13.93 6.55 -21.03
N ASP A 32 -13.79 5.98 -19.83
CA ASP A 32 -14.93 5.50 -19.05
C ASP A 32 -15.90 6.63 -18.71
N GLU A 33 -15.39 7.81 -18.32
CA GLU A 33 -16.22 8.99 -18.04
C GLU A 33 -17.00 9.47 -19.28
N LEU A 34 -16.37 9.43 -20.45
CA LEU A 34 -17.05 9.74 -21.71
C LEU A 34 -18.16 8.72 -22.04
N LYS A 35 -17.89 7.45 -21.83
CA LYS A 35 -18.91 6.38 -21.99
C LYS A 35 -20.09 6.60 -21.06
N PHE A 36 -19.82 6.97 -19.80
CA PHE A 36 -20.87 7.23 -18.81
C PHE A 36 -21.69 8.45 -19.18
N ARG A 37 -21.07 9.51 -19.71
CA ARG A 37 -21.78 10.70 -20.19
C ARG A 37 -22.61 10.39 -21.41
N ALA A 38 -22.06 9.74 -22.42
CA ALA A 38 -22.79 9.36 -23.62
C ALA A 38 -24.04 8.53 -23.25
N LEU A 39 -23.90 7.55 -22.37
CA LEU A 39 -25.03 6.73 -21.95
C LEU A 39 -26.06 7.51 -21.14
N ARG A 40 -25.63 8.45 -20.30
CA ARG A 40 -26.51 9.31 -19.51
C ARG A 40 -27.28 10.30 -20.38
N ASP A 41 -26.60 10.88 -21.36
CA ASP A 41 -27.14 11.98 -22.16
C ASP A 41 -28.00 11.44 -23.33
N ASP A 42 -27.59 10.31 -23.92
CA ASP A 42 -28.29 9.69 -25.07
C ASP A 42 -29.39 8.70 -24.65
N GLU A 43 -29.19 7.99 -23.51
CA GLU A 43 -30.09 6.93 -23.05
C GLU A 43 -30.44 7.07 -21.55
N PRO A 44 -31.11 8.16 -21.13
CA PRO A 44 -31.34 8.46 -19.72
C PRO A 44 -32.16 7.40 -18.97
N ALA A 45 -33.11 6.73 -19.63
CA ALA A 45 -33.91 5.66 -19.02
C ALA A 45 -33.04 4.44 -18.67
N LEU A 46 -32.17 4.03 -19.59
CA LEU A 46 -31.23 2.94 -19.39
C LEU A 46 -30.19 3.31 -18.36
N TRP A 47 -29.68 4.56 -18.40
CA TRP A 47 -28.74 5.07 -17.42
C TRP A 47 -29.29 4.98 -15.99
N ASN A 48 -30.54 5.35 -15.76
CA ASN A 48 -31.18 5.27 -14.45
C ASN A 48 -31.25 3.81 -13.91
N GLN A 49 -31.44 2.85 -14.79
CA GLN A 49 -31.41 1.41 -14.42
C GLN A 49 -29.98 0.96 -14.09
N ILE A 50 -29.01 1.33 -14.93
CA ILE A 50 -27.59 1.00 -14.77
C ILE A 50 -27.06 1.63 -13.47
N ASN A 51 -27.35 2.91 -13.21
CA ASN A 51 -26.80 3.64 -12.09
C ASN A 51 -27.18 3.01 -10.74
N ARG A 52 -28.41 2.47 -10.61
CA ARG A 52 -28.84 1.73 -9.40
C ARG A 52 -28.01 0.46 -9.13
N VAL A 53 -27.44 -0.12 -10.19
CA VAL A 53 -26.62 -1.33 -10.10
C VAL A 53 -25.14 -0.98 -9.95
N LEU A 54 -24.69 0.15 -10.53
CA LEU A 54 -23.29 0.58 -10.48
C LEU A 54 -22.75 0.80 -9.04
N ASP A 55 -23.61 1.23 -8.13
CA ASP A 55 -23.23 1.41 -6.73
C ASP A 55 -22.86 0.10 -6.01
N ARG A 56 -23.33 -1.03 -6.55
CA ARG A 56 -22.98 -2.36 -6.03
C ARG A 56 -21.56 -2.79 -6.45
N PHE A 57 -21.02 -2.23 -7.52
CA PHE A 57 -19.69 -2.58 -8.01
C PHE A 57 -18.60 -1.73 -7.36
N LYS A 58 -17.61 -2.39 -6.77
CA LYS A 58 -16.52 -1.75 -6.02
C LYS A 58 -15.39 -1.25 -6.90
N SER A 59 -15.12 -1.90 -8.03
CA SER A 59 -13.99 -1.52 -8.89
C SER A 59 -14.44 -0.79 -10.15
N GLN A 60 -13.66 0.21 -10.54
CA GLN A 60 -13.87 0.94 -11.80
C GLN A 60 -13.85 0.00 -13.00
N SER A 61 -12.96 -0.97 -13.00
CA SER A 61 -12.87 -1.98 -14.08
C SER A 61 -14.14 -2.81 -14.20
N THR A 62 -14.78 -3.18 -13.08
CA THR A 62 -16.05 -3.92 -13.10
C THR A 62 -17.19 -3.04 -13.58
N LYS A 63 -17.24 -1.77 -13.15
CA LYS A 63 -18.22 -0.80 -13.65
C LYS A 63 -18.11 -0.61 -15.16
N SER A 64 -16.89 -0.41 -15.66
CA SER A 64 -16.64 -0.26 -17.10
C SER A 64 -17.03 -1.51 -17.90
N LYS A 65 -16.69 -2.71 -17.43
CA LYS A 65 -17.10 -3.97 -18.05
C LYS A 65 -18.62 -4.12 -18.09
N PHE A 66 -19.29 -3.84 -16.99
CA PHE A 66 -20.74 -3.91 -16.89
C PHE A 66 -21.41 -2.96 -17.90
N ILE A 67 -20.96 -1.71 -17.97
CA ILE A 67 -21.48 -0.72 -18.91
C ILE A 67 -21.25 -1.15 -20.37
N ASN A 68 -20.05 -1.60 -20.70
CA ASN A 68 -19.73 -2.06 -22.04
C ASN A 68 -20.59 -3.27 -22.45
N ASN A 69 -20.83 -4.23 -21.54
CA ASN A 69 -21.68 -5.39 -21.80
C ASN A 69 -23.15 -4.98 -21.97
N THR A 70 -23.64 -4.07 -21.14
CA THR A 70 -25.03 -3.56 -21.23
C THR A 70 -25.24 -2.78 -22.51
N ALA A 71 -24.30 -1.89 -22.86
CA ALA A 71 -24.36 -1.15 -24.13
C ALA A 71 -24.36 -2.09 -25.34
N LYS A 72 -23.50 -3.12 -25.32
CA LYS A 72 -23.47 -4.15 -26.37
C LYS A 72 -24.80 -4.92 -26.47
N PHE A 73 -25.40 -5.28 -25.35
CA PHE A 73 -26.68 -5.96 -25.30
C PHE A 73 -27.80 -5.10 -25.92
N HIS A 74 -27.80 -3.79 -25.63
CA HIS A 74 -28.76 -2.83 -26.20
C HIS A 74 -28.35 -2.28 -27.57
N LYS A 75 -27.25 -2.79 -28.17
CA LYS A 75 -26.71 -2.34 -29.46
C LYS A 75 -26.35 -0.86 -29.52
N ILE A 76 -25.95 -0.28 -28.38
CA ILE A 76 -25.52 1.10 -28.24
C ILE A 76 -24.03 1.18 -28.54
N VAL A 77 -23.64 2.11 -29.41
CA VAL A 77 -22.22 2.35 -29.75
C VAL A 77 -21.66 3.37 -28.77
N LEU A 78 -20.73 2.93 -27.94
CA LEU A 78 -20.03 3.81 -27.00
C LEU A 78 -18.70 4.29 -27.59
N PRO A 79 -18.20 5.49 -27.18
CA PRO A 79 -16.88 5.96 -27.56
C PRO A 79 -15.81 4.92 -27.17
N GLN A 80 -14.92 4.59 -28.10
CA GLN A 80 -13.79 3.70 -27.85
C GLN A 80 -12.52 4.34 -28.37
N TRP A 81 -11.48 4.33 -27.53
CA TRP A 81 -10.15 4.76 -27.90
C TRP A 81 -9.24 3.56 -28.13
N ASP A 82 -8.39 3.66 -29.11
CA ASP A 82 -7.32 2.71 -29.25
C ASP A 82 -6.27 2.88 -28.14
N ARG A 83 -5.30 1.99 -28.10
CA ARG A 83 -4.25 2.04 -27.08
C ARG A 83 -3.36 3.29 -27.20
N LYS A 84 -3.17 3.77 -28.43
CA LYS A 84 -2.36 4.96 -28.72
C LYS A 84 -3.07 6.22 -28.28
N ASP A 85 -4.35 6.35 -28.60
CA ASP A 85 -5.19 7.47 -28.20
C ASP A 85 -5.34 7.54 -26.70
N THR A 86 -5.61 6.40 -26.04
CA THR A 86 -5.68 6.30 -24.58
C THR A 86 -4.39 6.77 -23.91
N ALA A 87 -3.23 6.37 -24.43
CA ALA A 87 -1.93 6.79 -23.90
C ALA A 87 -1.67 8.27 -24.16
N SER A 88 -1.99 8.76 -25.37
CA SER A 88 -1.77 10.15 -25.77
C SER A 88 -2.58 11.12 -24.91
N VAL A 89 -3.88 10.86 -24.74
CA VAL A 89 -4.74 11.68 -23.88
C VAL A 89 -4.24 11.67 -22.43
N GLY A 90 -3.86 10.51 -21.92
CA GLY A 90 -3.31 10.41 -20.57
C GLY A 90 -1.99 11.18 -20.40
N LEU A 91 -1.08 11.12 -21.36
CA LEU A 91 0.17 11.90 -21.35
C LEU A 91 -0.10 13.40 -21.39
N THR A 92 -1.02 13.84 -22.25
CA THR A 92 -1.43 15.24 -22.33
C THR A 92 -1.97 15.74 -20.99
N CYS A 93 -2.80 14.95 -20.33
CA CYS A 93 -3.33 15.30 -19.01
C CYS A 93 -2.24 15.41 -17.95
N ILE A 94 -1.26 14.49 -17.97
CA ILE A 94 -0.11 14.53 -17.05
C ILE A 94 0.72 15.80 -17.29
N GLU A 95 0.99 16.12 -18.54
CA GLU A 95 1.77 17.30 -18.90
C GLU A 95 1.04 18.60 -18.54
N LEU A 96 -0.27 18.69 -18.82
CA LEU A 96 -1.09 19.83 -18.39
C LEU A 96 -1.07 20.01 -16.87
N MET A 97 -1.19 18.92 -16.11
CA MET A 97 -1.11 19.00 -14.65
C MET A 97 0.28 19.45 -14.19
N ARG A 98 1.34 18.93 -14.81
CA ARG A 98 2.71 19.34 -14.53
C ARG A 98 2.92 20.83 -14.73
N GLN A 99 2.46 21.36 -15.86
CA GLN A 99 2.58 22.80 -16.20
C GLN A 99 1.70 23.68 -15.31
N ALA A 100 0.47 23.25 -15.03
CA ALA A 100 -0.48 24.05 -14.27
C ALA A 100 -0.18 24.10 -12.77
N THR A 101 0.42 23.06 -12.21
CA THR A 101 0.57 22.95 -10.74
C THR A 101 2.02 22.99 -10.26
N GLY A 102 2.98 22.64 -11.10
CA GLY A 102 4.39 22.54 -10.71
C GLY A 102 4.69 21.50 -9.60
N ILE A 103 3.71 20.65 -9.24
CA ILE A 103 3.87 19.70 -8.12
C ILE A 103 4.41 18.34 -8.56
N ILE A 104 4.45 18.07 -9.85
CA ILE A 104 4.94 16.81 -10.42
C ILE A 104 6.08 17.04 -11.40
N ASP A 105 7.00 16.07 -11.41
CA ASP A 105 8.13 16.03 -12.34
C ASP A 105 8.23 14.63 -12.98
N ILE A 106 8.96 14.56 -14.11
CA ILE A 106 9.18 13.31 -14.83
C ILE A 106 10.67 12.99 -14.75
N LYS A 107 11.02 11.93 -14.01
CA LYS A 107 12.41 11.48 -13.87
C LYS A 107 12.61 10.19 -14.64
N THR A 108 13.67 10.14 -15.47
CA THR A 108 14.04 8.94 -16.22
C THR A 108 15.11 8.17 -15.45
N ARG A 109 14.87 6.87 -15.25
CA ARG A 109 15.80 5.93 -14.61
C ARG A 109 16.13 4.80 -15.55
N THR A 110 17.36 4.35 -15.50
CA THR A 110 17.84 3.22 -16.32
C THR A 110 18.06 2.02 -15.40
N ASP A 111 17.47 0.89 -15.75
CA ASP A 111 17.63 -0.36 -15.00
C ASP A 111 19.02 -0.98 -15.21
N ALA A 112 19.30 -2.06 -14.48
CA ALA A 112 20.58 -2.77 -14.53
C ALA A 112 20.88 -3.39 -15.92
N GLN A 113 19.84 -3.50 -16.77
CA GLN A 113 19.94 -4.03 -18.14
C GLN A 113 20.12 -2.92 -19.19
N GLY A 114 20.20 -1.64 -18.77
CA GLY A 114 20.39 -0.49 -19.65
C GLY A 114 19.09 0.04 -20.28
N LYS A 115 17.92 -0.44 -19.86
CA LYS A 115 16.64 0.03 -20.36
C LYS A 115 16.15 1.21 -19.53
N SER A 116 15.83 2.31 -20.20
CA SER A 116 15.36 3.54 -19.56
C SER A 116 13.84 3.56 -19.42
N TYR A 117 13.37 4.01 -18.25
CA TYR A 117 11.97 4.19 -17.94
C TYR A 117 11.76 5.56 -17.32
N SER A 118 10.70 6.23 -17.71
CA SER A 118 10.28 7.49 -17.11
C SER A 118 9.19 7.26 -16.05
N PHE A 119 9.33 7.93 -14.92
CA PHE A 119 8.44 7.85 -13.76
C PHE A 119 7.89 9.23 -13.43
N ILE A 120 6.65 9.28 -12.96
CA ILE A 120 6.09 10.49 -12.37
C ILE A 120 6.53 10.54 -10.92
N CYS A 121 7.15 11.65 -10.55
CA CYS A 121 7.67 11.90 -9.21
C CYS A 121 7.11 13.22 -8.67
N PRO A 122 6.99 13.39 -7.35
CA PRO A 122 6.75 14.70 -6.75
C PRO A 122 7.95 15.60 -6.97
N THR A 123 7.72 16.91 -7.11
CA THR A 123 8.80 17.91 -7.10
C THR A 123 9.41 18.04 -5.71
N ASP A 124 10.62 18.59 -5.62
CA ASP A 124 11.29 18.79 -4.34
C ASP A 124 10.51 19.78 -3.45
N ASP A 125 9.86 20.76 -4.05
CA ASP A 125 8.97 21.71 -3.35
C ASP A 125 7.76 21.01 -2.74
N LEU A 126 7.11 20.11 -3.49
CA LEU A 126 6.03 19.29 -2.97
C LEU A 126 6.52 18.37 -1.84
N MET A 127 7.69 17.77 -1.98
CA MET A 127 8.30 16.93 -0.94
C MET A 127 8.61 17.72 0.33
N GLN A 128 9.13 18.95 0.21
CA GLN A 128 9.37 19.83 1.34
C GLN A 128 8.07 20.26 2.01
N TRP A 129 7.07 20.61 1.21
CA TRP A 129 5.76 20.99 1.70
C TRP A 129 5.06 19.81 2.41
N MET A 130 5.14 18.59 1.87
CA MET A 130 4.65 17.37 2.52
C MET A 130 5.34 17.09 3.86
N LYS A 131 6.62 17.45 4.02
CA LYS A 131 7.34 17.35 5.29
C LYS A 131 6.84 18.36 6.32
N LYS A 132 6.37 19.52 5.88
CA LYS A 132 5.93 20.62 6.76
C LYS A 132 4.46 20.50 7.19
N THR A 133 3.63 19.74 6.49
CA THR A 133 2.18 19.79 6.69
C THR A 133 1.63 18.41 7.08
N HIS A 134 1.35 18.21 8.37
CA HIS A 134 0.76 16.96 8.91
C HIS A 134 -0.55 16.59 8.21
N GLU A 135 -1.40 17.56 7.89
CA GLU A 135 -2.67 17.36 7.19
C GLU A 135 -2.51 16.74 5.80
N TYR A 136 -1.41 17.02 5.12
CA TYR A 136 -1.13 16.45 3.79
C TYR A 136 -0.64 15.02 3.84
N ASN A 137 0.06 14.64 4.90
CA ASN A 137 0.41 13.24 5.13
C ASN A 137 -0.82 12.38 5.35
N GLU A 138 -1.92 12.93 5.86
CA GLU A 138 -3.20 12.22 6.01
C GLU A 138 -3.87 11.95 4.66
N ASN A 139 -3.81 12.88 3.72
CA ASN A 139 -4.36 12.70 2.37
C ASN A 139 -3.56 11.71 1.50
N LEU A 140 -2.26 11.56 1.77
CA LEU A 140 -1.39 10.54 1.19
C LEU A 140 -1.27 9.29 2.08
N SER A 141 -1.95 9.28 3.22
CA SER A 141 -2.00 8.15 4.14
C SER A 141 -2.77 6.98 3.52
N PRO A 142 -2.43 5.77 3.90
CA PRO A 142 -3.18 4.61 3.46
C PRO A 142 -4.63 4.76 3.89
N VAL A 143 -5.54 4.43 2.99
CA VAL A 143 -6.98 4.42 3.24
C VAL A 143 -7.37 3.47 4.40
N TRP A 144 -6.50 2.49 4.67
CA TRP A 144 -6.73 1.44 5.66
C TRP A 144 -5.86 1.69 6.89
N LEU A 145 -6.49 2.20 7.96
CA LEU A 145 -5.86 2.48 9.26
C LEU A 145 -6.27 1.41 10.29
N PRO A 146 -5.51 1.25 11.40
CA PRO A 146 -6.02 0.57 12.58
C PRO A 146 -7.33 1.22 13.06
N MET A 147 -8.19 0.44 13.68
CA MET A 147 -9.44 0.93 14.27
C MET A 147 -9.27 1.20 15.75
N CYS A 148 -9.91 2.23 16.27
CA CYS A 148 -9.99 2.49 17.73
C CYS A 148 -11.17 1.74 18.40
N GLU A 149 -11.98 1.06 17.60
CA GLU A 149 -13.10 0.22 18.06
C GLU A 149 -12.93 -1.19 17.51
N LYS A 150 -13.57 -2.15 18.18
CA LYS A 150 -13.54 -3.55 17.74
C LYS A 150 -14.10 -3.67 16.33
N PRO A 151 -13.41 -4.36 15.41
CA PRO A 151 -13.93 -4.67 14.09
C PRO A 151 -15.23 -5.46 14.17
N VAL A 152 -16.06 -5.30 13.13
CA VAL A 152 -17.25 -6.13 12.96
C VAL A 152 -16.83 -7.57 12.70
N ASP A 153 -17.45 -8.51 13.41
CA ASP A 153 -17.16 -9.92 13.23
C ASP A 153 -17.54 -10.42 11.84
N TRP A 154 -16.71 -11.30 11.33
CA TRP A 154 -17.02 -12.05 10.13
C TRP A 154 -18.02 -13.16 10.47
N ASN A 155 -19.14 -13.14 9.78
CA ASN A 155 -20.14 -14.22 9.75
C ASN A 155 -20.57 -14.53 8.31
N ASN A 156 -20.00 -13.79 7.36
CA ASN A 156 -20.23 -13.91 5.94
C ASN A 156 -18.94 -13.46 5.21
N PRO A 157 -18.55 -14.07 4.08
CA PRO A 157 -17.30 -13.72 3.39
C PRO A 157 -17.23 -12.28 2.89
N LEU A 158 -18.38 -11.61 2.77
CA LEU A 158 -18.49 -10.24 2.24
C LEU A 158 -18.70 -9.17 3.31
N LEU A 159 -19.10 -9.55 4.53
CA LEU A 159 -19.50 -8.64 5.59
C LEU A 159 -18.67 -8.86 6.85
N GLY A 160 -17.87 -7.87 7.22
CA GLY A 160 -17.03 -7.90 8.42
C GLY A 160 -15.83 -6.93 8.31
N GLY A 161 -15.07 -6.82 9.38
CA GLY A 161 -13.91 -5.95 9.48
C GLY A 161 -14.27 -4.50 9.80
N TYR A 162 -14.01 -3.55 8.91
CA TYR A 162 -14.30 -2.12 9.16
C TYR A 162 -15.80 -1.85 9.34
N GLN A 163 -16.14 -1.02 10.34
CA GLN A 163 -17.53 -0.64 10.65
C GLN A 163 -18.12 0.31 9.61
N SER A 164 -17.31 1.20 9.05
CA SER A 164 -17.78 2.19 8.08
C SER A 164 -18.24 1.55 6.77
N THR A 165 -19.49 1.86 6.39
CA THR A 165 -20.07 1.47 5.09
C THR A 165 -19.53 2.31 3.93
N SER A 166 -18.98 3.50 4.22
CA SER A 166 -18.40 4.41 3.23
C SER A 166 -17.08 3.89 2.67
N PHE A 167 -16.33 3.14 3.46
CA PHE A 167 -15.16 2.44 2.98
C PHE A 167 -15.59 1.16 2.26
N ARG A 168 -15.08 0.98 1.06
CA ARG A 168 -15.34 -0.20 0.23
C ARG A 168 -15.16 -1.46 1.06
N ARG A 169 -16.27 -2.14 1.31
CA ARG A 169 -16.25 -3.46 1.95
C ARG A 169 -15.34 -4.36 1.14
N ARG A 170 -14.25 -4.81 1.73
CA ARG A 170 -13.39 -5.81 1.13
C ARG A 170 -13.82 -7.16 1.66
N PRO A 171 -13.96 -8.17 0.82
CA PRO A 171 -14.28 -9.52 1.26
C PRO A 171 -13.21 -10.03 2.22
N LEU A 172 -13.56 -11.06 2.99
CA LEU A 172 -12.63 -11.76 3.88
C LEU A 172 -11.44 -12.30 3.09
N VAL A 173 -11.72 -12.98 1.99
CA VAL A 173 -10.69 -13.53 1.10
C VAL A 173 -10.23 -12.49 0.10
N LYS A 174 -8.91 -12.32 -0.03
CA LYS A 174 -8.30 -11.44 -1.04
C LYS A 174 -8.37 -12.08 -2.42
N THR A 175 -9.43 -11.85 -3.13
CA THR A 175 -9.60 -12.32 -4.52
C THR A 175 -10.32 -11.26 -5.37
N HIS A 176 -10.15 -11.35 -6.68
CA HIS A 176 -10.89 -10.58 -7.68
C HIS A 176 -11.88 -11.47 -8.46
N ASP A 177 -11.91 -12.76 -8.17
CA ASP A 177 -12.80 -13.72 -8.79
C ASP A 177 -14.17 -13.68 -8.10
N ALA A 178 -15.18 -13.25 -8.85
CA ALA A 178 -16.53 -13.10 -8.34
C ALA A 178 -17.21 -14.47 -8.14
N GLY A 179 -16.92 -15.46 -9.02
CA GLY A 179 -17.46 -16.81 -8.92
C GLY A 179 -16.94 -17.50 -7.66
N TYR A 180 -15.63 -17.37 -7.38
CA TYR A 180 -15.06 -17.90 -6.15
C TYR A 180 -15.64 -17.24 -4.89
N LEU A 181 -15.91 -15.93 -4.91
CA LEU A 181 -16.57 -15.28 -3.78
C LEU A 181 -18.01 -15.74 -3.58
N GLU A 182 -18.72 -16.05 -4.64
CA GLU A 182 -20.06 -16.60 -4.59
C GLU A 182 -20.04 -18.02 -4.00
N GLU A 183 -19.12 -18.87 -4.43
CA GLU A 183 -18.91 -20.21 -3.88
C GLU A 183 -18.63 -20.15 -2.37
N LEU A 184 -17.78 -19.22 -1.92
CA LEU A 184 -17.48 -19.03 -0.50
C LEU A 184 -18.72 -18.63 0.32
N CYS A 185 -19.71 -17.94 -0.27
CA CYS A 185 -20.96 -17.60 0.42
C CYS A 185 -21.82 -18.85 0.72
N HIS A 186 -21.62 -19.92 0.00
CA HIS A 186 -22.32 -21.20 0.18
C HIS A 186 -21.49 -22.25 0.93
N THR A 187 -20.25 -21.91 1.30
CA THR A 187 -19.34 -22.80 2.02
C THR A 187 -19.41 -22.54 3.52
N ASP A 188 -19.39 -23.57 4.35
CA ASP A 188 -19.26 -23.43 5.79
C ASP A 188 -17.84 -22.97 6.15
N LEU A 189 -17.70 -21.73 6.60
CA LEU A 189 -16.46 -21.09 7.04
C LEU A 189 -16.46 -20.76 8.54
N THR A 190 -17.31 -21.43 9.34
CA THR A 190 -17.49 -21.12 10.76
C THR A 190 -16.16 -21.14 11.53
N GLU A 191 -15.33 -22.16 11.34
CA GLU A 191 -14.02 -22.24 12.00
C GLU A 191 -13.06 -21.13 11.54
N VAL A 192 -13.12 -20.75 10.25
CA VAL A 192 -12.33 -19.65 9.71
C VAL A 192 -12.78 -18.33 10.32
N TYR A 193 -14.09 -18.10 10.42
CA TYR A 193 -14.62 -16.91 11.07
C TYR A 193 -14.23 -16.82 12.54
N ASN A 194 -14.34 -17.92 13.28
CA ASN A 194 -13.94 -17.98 14.69
C ASN A 194 -12.47 -17.58 14.86
N ALA A 195 -11.57 -18.17 14.07
CA ALA A 195 -10.14 -17.86 14.12
C ALA A 195 -9.83 -16.41 13.76
N VAL A 196 -10.41 -15.90 12.69
CA VAL A 196 -10.18 -14.53 12.23
C VAL A 196 -10.77 -13.50 13.19
N ASN A 197 -11.97 -13.76 13.74
CA ASN A 197 -12.62 -12.90 14.71
C ASN A 197 -11.85 -12.83 16.02
N LEU A 198 -11.28 -13.94 16.49
CA LEU A 198 -10.40 -13.96 17.66
C LEU A 198 -9.20 -13.02 17.46
N LEU A 199 -8.55 -13.10 16.31
CA LEU A 199 -7.40 -12.25 15.99
C LEU A 199 -7.78 -10.78 15.89
N GLN A 200 -8.88 -10.43 15.22
CA GLN A 200 -9.26 -9.04 15.03
C GLN A 200 -9.86 -8.37 16.27
N ARG A 201 -10.36 -9.15 17.25
CA ARG A 201 -10.81 -8.65 18.55
C ARG A 201 -9.67 -8.37 19.53
N THR A 202 -8.44 -8.80 19.21
CA THR A 202 -7.26 -8.55 20.03
C THR A 202 -6.90 -7.07 19.98
N ALA A 203 -6.90 -6.44 21.14
CA ALA A 203 -6.55 -5.03 21.30
C ALA A 203 -5.03 -4.87 21.41
N TYR A 204 -4.49 -3.90 20.69
CA TYR A 204 -3.09 -3.49 20.76
C TYR A 204 -2.98 -2.05 21.26
N ARG A 205 -1.80 -1.69 21.76
CA ARG A 205 -1.39 -0.33 22.10
C ARG A 205 -0.06 0.00 21.47
N VAL A 206 0.18 1.29 21.27
CA VAL A 206 1.51 1.75 20.92
C VAL A 206 2.41 1.67 22.15
N ASN A 207 3.57 1.02 22.00
CA ASN A 207 4.61 0.96 23.02
C ASN A 207 5.34 2.28 23.09
N GLY A 208 4.98 3.14 24.07
CA GLY A 208 5.54 4.48 24.24
C GLY A 208 7.06 4.51 24.37
N PRO A 209 7.67 3.73 25.27
CA PRO A 209 9.13 3.62 25.39
C PRO A 209 9.82 3.20 24.07
N ALA A 210 9.27 2.23 23.36
CA ALA A 210 9.83 1.81 22.07
C ALA A 210 9.68 2.91 21.00
N LEU A 211 8.57 3.65 21.00
CA LEU A 211 8.35 4.78 20.11
C LEU A 211 9.37 5.90 20.37
N ALA A 212 9.60 6.25 21.64
CA ALA A 212 10.59 7.25 22.01
C ALA A 212 12.00 6.85 21.59
N ALA A 213 12.39 5.59 21.82
CA ALA A 213 13.68 5.06 21.41
C ALA A 213 13.85 5.06 19.89
N LEU A 214 12.81 4.62 19.15
CA LEU A 214 12.86 4.59 17.69
C LEU A 214 12.95 5.98 17.08
N LYS A 215 12.21 6.95 17.62
CA LYS A 215 12.32 8.37 17.23
C LYS A 215 13.72 8.91 17.47
N HIS A 216 14.28 8.67 18.66
CA HIS A 216 15.64 9.08 18.96
C HIS A 216 16.66 8.51 17.96
N CYS A 217 16.57 7.21 17.65
CA CYS A 217 17.43 6.59 16.64
C CYS A 217 17.24 7.21 15.26
N TRP A 218 16.00 7.48 14.88
CA TRP A 218 15.67 8.11 13.60
C TRP A 218 16.22 9.53 13.50
N ASP A 219 15.99 10.36 14.51
CA ASP A 219 16.45 11.76 14.55
C ASP A 219 17.98 11.88 14.55
N LYS A 220 18.67 10.90 15.14
CA LYS A 220 20.14 10.79 15.14
C LYS A 220 20.71 10.10 13.89
N GLY A 221 19.88 9.65 12.98
CA GLY A 221 20.33 8.94 11.77
C GLY A 221 20.99 7.59 12.03
N LEU A 222 20.68 6.93 13.15
CA LEU A 222 21.27 5.65 13.51
C LEU A 222 20.69 4.52 12.66
N VAL A 223 21.55 3.78 11.98
CA VAL A 223 21.19 2.60 11.17
C VAL A 223 21.16 1.35 12.07
N VAL A 224 20.15 1.25 12.91
CA VAL A 224 19.98 0.14 13.87
C VAL A 224 18.60 -0.50 13.71
N GLY A 225 18.47 -1.75 14.09
CA GLY A 225 17.19 -2.48 14.08
C GLY A 225 16.55 -2.61 12.71
N GLY A 226 17.27 -2.35 11.63
CA GLY A 226 16.76 -2.36 10.25
C GLY A 226 16.21 -1.01 9.78
N LEU A 227 16.45 0.08 10.52
CA LEU A 227 16.19 1.43 10.05
C LEU A 227 17.07 1.74 8.83
N PRO A 228 16.54 2.43 7.82
CA PRO A 228 17.34 2.86 6.67
C PRO A 228 18.27 4.01 7.02
N SER A 229 19.36 4.15 6.27
CA SER A 229 20.19 5.36 6.32
C SER A 229 19.37 6.59 5.91
N ILE A 230 19.60 7.72 6.57
CA ILE A 230 19.00 9.01 6.22
C ILE A 230 19.62 9.56 4.94
N GLU A 231 20.91 9.31 4.74
CA GLU A 231 21.66 9.79 3.60
C GLU A 231 21.65 8.80 2.45
N ASP A 232 21.73 9.35 1.24
CA ASP A 232 21.91 8.56 0.03
C ASP A 232 23.38 8.20 -0.15
N GLU A 233 23.65 7.03 -0.72
CA GLU A 233 25.00 6.65 -1.13
C GLU A 233 25.51 7.57 -2.24
N PRO A 234 26.75 8.05 -2.18
CA PRO A 234 27.31 8.90 -3.22
C PRO A 234 27.41 8.15 -4.56
N ILE A 235 27.03 8.86 -5.62
CA ILE A 235 27.13 8.31 -6.97
C ILE A 235 28.64 8.19 -7.31
N PRO A 236 29.09 7.05 -7.91
CA PRO A 236 30.49 6.88 -8.27
C PRO A 236 31.01 7.99 -9.18
N HIS A 237 32.23 8.45 -8.93
CA HIS A 237 32.89 9.45 -9.77
C HIS A 237 33.03 8.93 -11.23
N LYS A 238 32.82 9.83 -12.17
CA LYS A 238 33.02 9.51 -13.59
C LYS A 238 34.49 9.29 -13.86
N PRO A 239 34.87 8.20 -14.54
CA PRO A 239 36.25 8.02 -15.02
C PRO A 239 36.68 9.16 -15.94
N HIS A 240 37.95 9.55 -15.88
CA HIS A 240 38.47 10.63 -16.72
C HIS A 240 38.38 10.36 -18.23
N ASP A 241 38.51 9.08 -18.62
CA ASP A 241 38.45 8.59 -19.97
C ASP A 241 37.04 8.21 -20.46
N ILE A 242 35.98 8.58 -19.71
CA ILE A 242 34.58 8.17 -20.01
C ILE A 242 34.10 8.62 -21.39
N GLY A 243 34.73 9.67 -21.95
CA GLY A 243 34.43 10.18 -23.31
C GLY A 243 34.86 9.20 -24.39
N GLU A 244 36.02 8.60 -24.27
CA GLU A 244 36.69 7.81 -25.28
C GLU A 244 36.59 6.30 -25.05
N ASN A 245 36.63 5.89 -23.78
CA ASN A 245 36.60 4.48 -23.37
C ASN A 245 35.16 3.99 -23.19
N LYS A 246 34.67 3.22 -24.18
CA LYS A 246 33.30 2.66 -24.17
C LYS A 246 33.10 1.66 -23.02
N GLU A 247 34.12 0.89 -22.65
CA GLU A 247 34.03 -0.10 -21.56
C GLU A 247 33.95 0.59 -20.20
N ALA A 248 34.83 1.56 -19.95
CA ALA A 248 34.79 2.37 -18.73
C ALA A 248 33.44 3.10 -18.57
N ARG A 249 32.90 3.65 -19.68
CA ARG A 249 31.56 4.25 -19.68
C ARG A 249 30.45 3.25 -19.34
N ARG A 250 30.51 2.03 -19.90
CA ARG A 250 29.53 0.97 -19.63
C ARG A 250 29.61 0.49 -18.19
N ALA A 251 30.79 0.30 -17.65
CA ALA A 251 31.04 -0.10 -16.27
C ALA A 251 30.52 0.97 -15.29
N TRP A 252 30.90 2.24 -15.53
CA TRP A 252 30.43 3.35 -14.70
C TRP A 252 28.91 3.48 -14.72
N ARG A 253 28.28 3.44 -15.91
CA ARG A 253 26.81 3.51 -16.02
C ARG A 253 26.10 2.40 -15.24
N LYS A 254 26.65 1.18 -15.27
CA LYS A 254 26.12 0.03 -14.52
C LYS A 254 26.18 0.28 -13.00
N THR A 255 27.33 0.77 -12.51
CA THR A 255 27.52 1.06 -11.08
C THR A 255 26.67 2.23 -10.63
N ALA A 256 26.65 3.34 -11.38
CA ALA A 256 25.81 4.50 -11.08
C ALA A 256 24.32 4.14 -11.07
N ALA A 257 23.86 3.32 -12.02
CA ALA A 257 22.46 2.85 -12.05
C ALA A 257 22.12 2.00 -10.82
N ARG A 258 23.06 1.17 -10.34
CA ARG A 258 22.89 0.39 -9.11
C ARG A 258 22.81 1.30 -7.89
N THR A 259 23.69 2.30 -7.77
CA THR A 259 23.63 3.27 -6.66
C THR A 259 22.32 4.04 -6.66
N HIS A 260 21.88 4.54 -7.81
CA HIS A 260 20.57 5.18 -7.92
C HIS A 260 19.41 4.27 -7.49
N PHE A 261 19.42 3.01 -7.92
CA PHE A 261 18.39 2.05 -7.53
C PHE A 261 18.37 1.79 -6.02
N GLU A 262 19.54 1.61 -5.38
CA GLU A 262 19.60 1.44 -3.93
C GLU A 262 19.18 2.70 -3.18
N ASN A 263 19.55 3.90 -3.64
CA ASN A 263 19.12 5.15 -3.05
C ASN A 263 17.59 5.32 -3.11
N GLU A 264 16.96 4.98 -4.24
CA GLU A 264 15.50 5.01 -4.35
C GLU A 264 14.82 3.99 -3.43
N LYS A 265 15.40 2.83 -3.26
CA LYS A 265 14.93 1.82 -2.31
C LYS A 265 15.06 2.31 -0.86
N GLN A 266 16.17 2.98 -0.50
CA GLN A 266 16.34 3.59 0.82
C GLN A 266 15.35 4.72 1.02
N LYS A 267 15.09 5.56 0.03
CA LYS A 267 14.07 6.61 0.07
C LYS A 267 12.68 6.06 0.35
N SER A 268 12.28 4.98 -0.33
CA SER A 268 11.02 4.28 -0.03
C SER A 268 10.94 3.79 1.41
N LYS A 269 12.04 3.23 1.95
CA LYS A 269 12.09 2.78 3.34
C LYS A 269 12.00 3.97 4.33
N ARG A 270 12.69 5.08 4.03
CA ARG A 270 12.59 6.31 4.84
C ARG A 270 11.14 6.81 4.92
N LEU A 271 10.44 6.85 3.79
CA LEU A 271 9.01 7.21 3.75
C LEU A 271 8.16 6.23 4.57
N GLN A 272 8.47 4.95 4.53
CA GLN A 272 7.78 3.95 5.35
C GLN A 272 7.99 4.21 6.84
N VAL A 273 9.22 4.51 7.27
CA VAL A 273 9.52 4.84 8.68
C VAL A 273 8.73 6.06 9.12
N MET A 274 8.77 7.15 8.35
CA MET A 274 8.02 8.37 8.67
C MET A 274 6.52 8.11 8.81
N LYS A 275 5.93 7.35 7.90
CA LYS A 275 4.50 7.00 7.97
C LYS A 275 4.17 6.16 9.21
N VAL A 276 5.02 5.21 9.56
CA VAL A 276 4.82 4.37 10.76
C VAL A 276 4.93 5.20 12.03
N LEU A 277 5.93 6.08 12.15
CA LEU A 277 6.11 6.96 13.30
C LEU A 277 4.92 7.91 13.47
N ASN A 278 4.46 8.53 12.37
CA ASN A 278 3.28 9.41 12.40
C ASN A 278 2.01 8.67 12.83
N LEU A 279 1.80 7.45 12.34
CA LEU A 279 0.67 6.64 12.78
C LEU A 279 0.78 6.23 14.25
N ALA A 280 1.98 5.87 14.71
CA ALA A 280 2.21 5.53 16.11
C ALA A 280 1.92 6.73 17.02
N ASP A 281 2.31 7.94 16.64
CA ASP A 281 1.97 9.16 17.39
C ASP A 281 0.46 9.41 17.45
N LYS A 282 -0.21 9.21 16.31
CA LYS A 282 -1.67 9.39 16.23
C LYS A 282 -2.42 8.46 17.17
N PHE A 283 -1.97 7.21 17.28
CA PHE A 283 -2.65 6.18 18.06
C PHE A 283 -2.03 5.91 19.44
N VAL A 284 -1.09 6.73 19.92
CA VAL A 284 -0.36 6.47 21.16
C VAL A 284 -1.23 6.40 22.41
N LYS A 285 -2.42 7.04 22.38
CA LYS A 285 -3.35 7.09 23.51
C LYS A 285 -4.50 6.10 23.39
N ASP A 286 -4.64 5.43 22.26
CA ASP A 286 -5.80 4.62 21.93
C ASP A 286 -5.48 3.12 21.97
N ASP A 287 -6.46 2.32 22.33
CA ASP A 287 -6.45 0.90 22.02
C ASP A 287 -6.79 0.75 20.53
N ILE A 288 -6.00 -0.04 19.82
CA ILE A 288 -6.16 -0.22 18.38
C ILE A 288 -6.41 -1.68 18.01
N TYR A 289 -7.19 -1.86 16.97
CA TYR A 289 -7.60 -3.16 16.46
C TYR A 289 -7.27 -3.27 14.98
N TYR A 290 -7.05 -4.50 14.53
CA TYR A 290 -6.69 -4.79 13.15
C TYR A 290 -7.79 -5.63 12.48
N PRO A 291 -8.64 -5.03 11.60
CA PRO A 291 -9.47 -5.84 10.73
C PRO A 291 -8.62 -6.78 9.90
N MET A 292 -8.97 -8.06 9.93
CA MET A 292 -8.20 -9.12 9.28
C MET A 292 -8.82 -9.55 7.96
N SER A 293 -8.00 -10.11 7.10
CA SER A 293 -8.37 -10.77 5.84
C SER A 293 -7.50 -12.01 5.65
N ILE A 294 -7.93 -12.92 4.79
CA ILE A 294 -7.16 -14.11 4.44
C ILE A 294 -6.81 -14.11 2.94
N ASP A 295 -5.73 -14.77 2.56
CA ASP A 295 -5.48 -15.12 1.16
C ASP A 295 -6.18 -16.45 0.81
N PHE A 296 -6.17 -16.82 -0.47
CA PHE A 296 -6.76 -18.07 -0.95
C PHE A 296 -6.11 -19.35 -0.36
N ARG A 297 -4.97 -19.21 0.30
CA ARG A 297 -4.26 -20.31 0.99
C ARG A 297 -4.55 -20.35 2.50
N GLY A 298 -5.49 -19.52 2.98
CA GLY A 298 -5.87 -19.45 4.39
C GLY A 298 -4.90 -18.68 5.30
N ARG A 299 -3.94 -17.93 4.74
CA ARG A 299 -3.04 -17.12 5.54
C ARG A 299 -3.72 -15.82 5.94
N VAL A 300 -3.63 -15.46 7.22
CA VAL A 300 -4.26 -14.27 7.79
C VAL A 300 -3.35 -13.05 7.69
N TYR A 301 -3.92 -11.93 7.27
CA TYR A 301 -3.23 -10.65 7.13
C TYR A 301 -4.08 -9.51 7.70
N PRO A 302 -3.48 -8.57 8.46
CA PRO A 302 -4.14 -7.32 8.81
C PRO A 302 -4.44 -6.52 7.54
N LYS A 303 -5.59 -5.84 7.51
CA LYS A 303 -5.95 -4.96 6.40
C LYS A 303 -5.20 -3.63 6.43
N PRO A 304 -4.93 -3.01 7.60
CA PRO A 304 -4.11 -1.81 7.69
C PRO A 304 -2.70 -2.03 7.16
N TYR A 305 -2.13 -0.93 6.62
CA TYR A 305 -0.74 -0.88 6.20
C TYR A 305 0.11 -0.17 7.26
N PHE A 306 1.43 -0.29 7.14
CA PHE A 306 2.46 0.39 7.94
C PHE A 306 2.52 -0.03 9.40
N LEU A 307 1.76 0.60 10.31
CA LEU A 307 1.73 0.24 11.72
C LEU A 307 0.84 -0.99 11.92
N GLN A 308 1.42 -2.18 11.89
CA GLN A 308 0.68 -3.45 11.96
C GLN A 308 1.58 -4.62 12.43
N PRO A 309 1.02 -5.67 13.05
CA PRO A 309 1.81 -6.72 13.72
C PRO A 309 2.62 -7.63 12.79
N GLN A 310 2.42 -7.58 11.49
CA GLN A 310 3.20 -8.32 10.49
C GLN A 310 4.20 -7.44 9.73
N GLY A 311 4.42 -6.21 10.17
CA GLY A 311 5.39 -5.27 9.61
C GLY A 311 6.86 -5.67 9.85
N PRO A 312 7.82 -4.84 9.41
CA PRO A 312 9.23 -5.03 9.74
C PRO A 312 9.47 -4.98 11.26
N SER A 313 10.60 -5.52 11.72
CA SER A 313 10.87 -5.71 13.16
C SER A 313 10.77 -4.42 13.97
N TRP A 314 11.30 -3.31 13.45
CA TRP A 314 11.21 -2.00 14.08
C TRP A 314 9.76 -1.46 14.16
N ALA A 315 8.90 -1.76 13.18
CA ALA A 315 7.49 -1.37 13.23
C ALA A 315 6.69 -2.26 14.21
N LYS A 316 7.00 -3.55 14.26
CA LYS A 316 6.38 -4.48 15.22
C LYS A 316 6.72 -4.14 16.66
N SER A 317 7.93 -3.64 16.95
CA SER A 317 8.35 -3.26 18.31
C SER A 317 7.53 -2.09 18.88
N LEU A 318 6.87 -1.31 18.01
CA LEU A 318 5.96 -0.24 18.41
C LEU A 318 4.61 -0.75 18.93
N LEU A 319 4.33 -2.04 18.84
CA LEU A 319 3.05 -2.61 19.24
C LEU A 319 3.21 -3.53 20.44
N THR A 320 2.30 -3.38 21.39
CA THR A 320 2.12 -4.28 22.52
C THR A 320 0.64 -4.65 22.64
N PHE A 321 0.33 -5.73 23.34
CA PHE A 321 -1.06 -6.05 23.67
C PHE A 321 -1.61 -5.02 24.66
N ALA A 322 -2.84 -4.56 24.46
CA ALA A 322 -3.48 -3.61 25.33
C ALA A 322 -3.84 -4.23 26.70
N ASN A 323 -4.21 -5.50 26.69
CA ASN A 323 -4.59 -6.25 27.89
C ASN A 323 -3.49 -7.26 28.24
N GLY A 324 -3.00 -7.17 29.48
CA GLY A 324 -2.06 -8.14 30.03
C GLY A 324 -2.79 -9.31 30.69
N ALA A 325 -2.11 -10.42 30.80
CA ALA A 325 -2.52 -11.56 31.62
C ALA A 325 -1.47 -11.83 32.70
N LYS A 326 -1.91 -12.39 33.85
CA LYS A 326 -0.94 -12.89 34.82
C LYS A 326 -0.16 -14.04 34.21
N ILE A 327 1.14 -14.01 34.37
CA ILE A 327 2.04 -15.04 33.89
C ILE A 327 2.13 -16.10 35.03
N ASP A 328 1.86 -17.34 34.68
CA ASP A 328 2.14 -18.53 35.46
C ASP A 328 3.45 -19.19 34.99
N ASP A 329 3.78 -20.35 35.54
CA ASP A 329 4.99 -21.10 35.20
C ASP A 329 5.00 -21.52 33.73
N GLU A 330 3.85 -21.87 33.17
CA GLU A 330 3.72 -22.24 31.76
C GLU A 330 3.90 -21.00 30.85
N GLY A 331 3.33 -19.89 31.24
CA GLY A 331 3.52 -18.61 30.57
C GLY A 331 4.97 -18.14 30.58
N THR A 332 5.66 -18.29 31.73
CA THR A 332 7.10 -18.01 31.87
C THR A 332 7.92 -18.91 30.95
N ARG A 333 7.63 -20.21 30.93
CA ARG A 333 8.26 -21.14 30.00
C ARG A 333 8.05 -20.77 28.54
N ALA A 334 6.86 -20.34 28.18
CA ALA A 334 6.55 -19.86 26.82
C ALA A 334 7.37 -18.61 26.44
N LEU A 335 7.58 -17.67 27.38
CA LEU A 335 8.44 -16.51 27.18
C LEU A 335 9.90 -16.89 26.95
N TYR A 336 10.45 -17.84 27.71
CA TYR A 336 11.81 -18.33 27.49
C TYR A 336 11.98 -18.98 26.12
N ILE A 337 11.01 -19.78 25.68
CA ILE A 337 10.99 -20.36 24.33
C ILE A 337 10.95 -19.25 23.29
N HIS A 338 10.12 -18.22 23.50
CA HIS A 338 10.03 -17.08 22.58
C HIS A 338 11.35 -16.30 22.50
N ALA A 339 12.00 -16.04 23.62
CA ALA A 339 13.29 -15.37 23.67
C ALA A 339 14.36 -16.14 22.88
N ALA A 340 14.45 -17.45 23.11
CA ALA A 340 15.37 -18.31 22.37
C ALA A 340 15.07 -18.32 20.86
N ASN A 341 13.79 -18.36 20.46
CA ASN A 341 13.39 -18.26 19.04
C ASN A 341 13.84 -16.94 18.41
N LYS A 342 13.72 -15.83 19.15
CA LYS A 342 14.16 -14.51 18.67
C LYS A 342 15.66 -14.37 18.55
N TRP A 343 16.40 -15.10 19.35
CA TRP A 343 17.86 -15.20 19.27
C TRP A 343 18.36 -16.09 18.14
N GLY A 344 17.46 -16.85 17.49
CA GLY A 344 17.79 -17.74 16.38
C GLY A 344 17.97 -19.22 16.76
N ARG A 345 17.56 -19.59 17.98
CA ARG A 345 17.57 -21.00 18.45
C ARG A 345 16.26 -21.74 18.18
N ASP A 346 15.55 -21.33 17.15
CA ASP A 346 14.22 -21.86 16.79
C ASP A 346 14.22 -23.31 16.29
N LYS A 347 15.40 -23.94 16.11
CA LYS A 347 15.57 -25.34 15.72
C LYS A 347 15.87 -26.26 16.90
N ASP A 348 16.24 -25.70 18.05
CA ASP A 348 16.54 -26.50 19.24
C ASP A 348 15.27 -27.09 19.85
N PRO A 349 15.32 -28.20 20.60
CA PRO A 349 14.22 -28.68 21.40
C PRO A 349 13.74 -27.63 22.43
N TYR A 350 12.46 -27.67 22.79
CA TYR A 350 11.91 -26.66 23.72
C TYR A 350 12.62 -26.65 25.08
N SER A 351 13.02 -27.79 25.60
CA SER A 351 13.77 -27.88 26.84
C SER A 351 15.11 -27.14 26.78
N GLU A 352 15.82 -27.27 25.68
CA GLU A 352 17.10 -26.57 25.46
C GLU A 352 16.92 -25.06 25.30
N ARG A 353 15.81 -24.62 24.66
CA ARG A 353 15.48 -23.21 24.56
C ARG A 353 15.20 -22.57 25.90
N VAL A 354 14.48 -23.29 26.77
CA VAL A 354 14.20 -22.84 28.15
C VAL A 354 15.49 -22.73 28.94
N LYS A 355 16.30 -23.80 29.01
CA LYS A 355 17.60 -23.76 29.68
C LYS A 355 18.51 -22.62 29.24
N TRP A 356 18.56 -22.38 27.92
CA TRP A 356 19.36 -21.28 27.37
C TRP A 356 18.86 -19.92 27.82
N ALA A 357 17.55 -19.74 27.95
CA ALA A 357 16.95 -18.45 28.32
C ALA A 357 16.98 -18.20 29.84
N GLU A 358 17.14 -19.24 30.66
CA GLU A 358 17.29 -19.17 32.12
C GLU A 358 18.72 -18.82 32.55
N GLY A 359 19.73 -19.16 31.76
CA GLY A 359 21.16 -18.93 32.04
C GLY A 359 21.73 -17.74 31.28
#